data_2bb24498adc1d14781aab36d392b252c
#
_entry.id   2bb24498adc1d14781aab36d392b252c
#
_cell.length_a   1.000
_cell.length_b   1.000
_cell.length_c   1.000
_cell.angle_alpha   90.00
_cell.angle_beta   90.00
_cell.angle_gamma   90.00
#
_symmetry.space_group_name_H-M   'P 1'
#
loop_
_entity.id
_entity.type
_entity.pdbx_description
1 polymer ?
#
loop_
_entity_poly.entity_id
_entity_poly.type
_entity_poly.pdbx_seq_one_letter_code
_entity_poly.pdbx_strand_id
1 'polypeptide(L)'
;MITGIGVVFLPLCLLFINNPARLLELVFIGSAFAAAAVLVLGGFGLAPGLVPSAIFVGFVILKLLFGTRYPAERLVIKVYLPFILVAAWALIGSLLMPRFFQSEILVWPQKATNFAVLTPLAPNSGNYTQDAYFAAAASLTLAAGIYLTRTDFNLRRLLDVYFIAGLMVVFIALWQFAGNMVGIWFPTSFFLSNPGWALLTDESVGSFIRITGPFSEPSALASYLCGIVGSSGWVILNGHDGVLPKITLAASAFVVLLSTSTTGYVALTMMAGMLAVYTAVLGSAGLRRRVLIGFAAIAAFGVTCVVTVPVIAPGVAKTVAAITNSTLNKQSSSSYNDRTGTDKDSLHEAWESYGLGVGWGSNRSSSLLPGLLAGVGAIGVAALAWFALNVTLHVRTAHRLAISDAPRRIMHGCVGAILGTLSAATLSDPTITSPDFFLLLALLIATAARVRYEAAL
;
A
#
# COMPACT_ATOMS: atom_id res chain seq x y z
N MET A 1 18.93 -5.41 -18.55
CA MET A 1 18.64 -6.87 -18.67
C MET A 1 17.16 -7.07 -18.41
N ILE A 2 16.46 -7.84 -19.28
CA ILE A 2 15.07 -8.25 -19.03
C ILE A 2 15.10 -9.42 -18.05
N THR A 3 14.25 -9.40 -17.04
CA THR A 3 14.15 -10.46 -16.02
C THR A 3 13.12 -11.51 -16.39
N GLY A 4 13.01 -12.62 -15.63
CA GLY A 4 12.00 -13.64 -15.87
C GLY A 4 10.56 -13.11 -15.86
N ILE A 5 10.22 -12.24 -14.90
CA ILE A 5 8.90 -11.60 -14.87
C ILE A 5 8.73 -10.60 -16.01
N GLY A 6 9.82 -9.95 -16.46
CA GLY A 6 9.80 -9.03 -17.59
C GLY A 6 9.46 -9.72 -18.90
N VAL A 7 9.93 -10.96 -19.11
CA VAL A 7 9.58 -11.78 -20.29
C VAL A 7 8.07 -12.05 -20.39
N VAL A 8 7.39 -12.13 -19.25
CA VAL A 8 5.93 -12.35 -19.21
C VAL A 8 5.17 -11.02 -19.26
N PHE A 9 5.60 -10.03 -18.48
CA PHE A 9 4.81 -8.82 -18.22
C PHE A 9 4.90 -7.78 -19.34
N LEU A 10 6.08 -7.62 -19.97
CA LEU A 10 6.24 -6.66 -21.07
C LEU A 10 5.40 -7.01 -22.30
N PRO A 11 5.37 -8.27 -22.80
CA PRO A 11 4.46 -8.64 -23.87
C PRO A 11 2.99 -8.42 -23.54
N LEU A 12 2.55 -8.68 -22.29
CA LEU A 12 1.18 -8.41 -21.87
C LEU A 12 0.85 -6.91 -21.91
N CYS A 13 1.76 -6.05 -21.50
CA CYS A 13 1.59 -4.60 -21.59
C CYS A 13 1.48 -4.14 -23.05
N LEU A 14 2.28 -4.71 -23.95
CA LEU A 14 2.22 -4.42 -25.39
C LEU A 14 0.93 -4.92 -26.03
N LEU A 15 0.49 -6.14 -25.69
CA LEU A 15 -0.77 -6.71 -26.16
C LEU A 15 -1.97 -5.82 -25.79
N PHE A 16 -1.94 -5.22 -24.62
CA PHE A 16 -3.03 -4.38 -24.11
C PHE A 16 -2.81 -2.88 -24.27
N ILE A 17 -1.83 -2.44 -25.08
CA ILE A 17 -1.50 -1.02 -25.26
C ILE A 17 -2.71 -0.18 -25.70
N ASN A 18 -3.59 -0.75 -26.51
CA ASN A 18 -4.83 -0.11 -26.98
C ASN A 18 -6.06 -0.38 -26.08
N ASN A 19 -5.87 -1.07 -24.95
CA ASN A 19 -6.95 -1.39 -24.02
C ASN A 19 -6.66 -0.84 -22.62
N PRO A 20 -6.99 0.44 -22.36
CA PRO A 20 -6.67 1.07 -21.08
C PRO A 20 -7.32 0.41 -19.88
N ALA A 21 -8.46 -0.28 -20.05
CA ALA A 21 -9.06 -1.06 -18.98
C ALA A 21 -8.17 -2.22 -18.53
N ARG A 22 -7.58 -2.94 -19.48
CA ARG A 22 -6.64 -4.03 -19.19
C ARG A 22 -5.32 -3.53 -18.62
N LEU A 23 -4.86 -2.35 -19.06
CA LEU A 23 -3.67 -1.74 -18.46
C LEU A 23 -3.89 -1.44 -16.97
N LEU A 24 -5.06 -0.91 -16.57
CA LEU A 24 -5.40 -0.70 -15.17
C LEU A 24 -5.49 -2.01 -14.38
N GLU A 25 -6.04 -3.08 -14.98
CA GLU A 25 -6.01 -4.41 -14.37
C GLU A 25 -4.57 -4.90 -14.14
N LEU A 26 -3.68 -4.70 -15.13
CA LEU A 26 -2.26 -5.03 -15.02
C LEU A 26 -1.52 -4.18 -13.98
N VAL A 27 -1.96 -2.97 -13.67
CA VAL A 27 -1.40 -2.20 -12.56
C VAL A 27 -1.60 -2.94 -11.24
N PHE A 28 -2.80 -3.42 -10.93
CA PHE A 28 -3.05 -4.19 -9.71
C PHE A 28 -2.25 -5.49 -9.67
N ILE A 29 -2.23 -6.24 -10.78
CA ILE A 29 -1.49 -7.49 -10.88
C ILE A 29 0.02 -7.24 -10.75
N GLY A 30 0.54 -6.21 -11.43
CA GLY A 30 1.96 -5.87 -11.39
C GLY A 30 2.43 -5.36 -10.02
N SER A 31 1.58 -4.64 -9.29
CA SER A 31 1.89 -4.16 -7.94
C SER A 31 2.03 -5.30 -6.93
N ALA A 32 1.40 -6.46 -7.21
CA ALA A 32 1.56 -7.66 -6.39
C ALA A 32 2.99 -8.24 -6.43
N PHE A 33 3.83 -7.84 -7.38
CA PHE A 33 5.23 -8.27 -7.53
C PHE A 33 6.20 -7.14 -7.15
N ALA A 34 6.06 -6.58 -5.96
CA ALA A 34 6.77 -5.38 -5.55
C ALA A 34 8.30 -5.56 -5.51
N ALA A 35 8.80 -6.74 -5.13
CA ALA A 35 10.23 -7.05 -5.10
C ALA A 35 10.80 -7.59 -6.42
N ALA A 36 9.97 -7.65 -7.48
CA ALA A 36 10.42 -8.01 -8.81
C ALA A 36 10.70 -6.75 -9.66
N ALA A 37 11.49 -6.94 -10.73
CA ALA A 37 11.70 -5.94 -11.76
C ALA A 37 11.42 -6.55 -13.13
N VAL A 38 10.75 -5.82 -14.02
CA VAL A 38 10.60 -6.23 -15.43
C VAL A 38 11.86 -5.97 -16.24
N LEU A 39 12.58 -4.93 -15.86
CA LEU A 39 13.83 -4.48 -16.51
C LEU A 39 14.80 -3.99 -15.45
N VAL A 40 16.06 -4.38 -15.56
CA VAL A 40 17.16 -3.90 -14.70
C VAL A 40 18.14 -3.10 -15.56
N LEU A 41 18.37 -1.84 -15.18
CA LEU A 41 19.24 -0.88 -15.84
C LEU A 41 20.21 -0.29 -14.81
N GLY A 42 21.49 -0.62 -14.88
CA GLY A 42 22.53 -0.01 -14.03
C GLY A 42 22.25 -0.09 -12.53
N GLY A 43 21.71 -1.22 -12.03
CA GLY A 43 21.33 -1.38 -10.62
C GLY A 43 19.94 -0.83 -10.25
N PHE A 44 19.24 -0.20 -11.18
CA PHE A 44 17.84 0.22 -11.02
C PHE A 44 16.91 -0.83 -11.59
N GLY A 45 15.94 -1.29 -10.79
CA GLY A 45 14.91 -2.23 -11.21
C GLY A 45 13.55 -1.55 -11.41
N LEU A 46 12.99 -1.68 -12.63
CA LEU A 46 11.66 -1.14 -12.94
C LEU A 46 10.59 -2.11 -12.47
N ALA A 47 9.80 -1.71 -11.47
CA ALA A 47 8.74 -2.54 -10.90
C ALA A 47 7.62 -2.85 -11.91
N PRO A 48 7.02 -4.06 -11.89
CA PRO A 48 6.04 -4.49 -12.88
C PRO A 48 4.80 -3.59 -12.99
N GLY A 49 4.30 -3.06 -11.87
CA GLY A 49 3.12 -2.17 -11.86
C GLY A 49 3.35 -0.80 -12.51
N LEU A 50 4.62 -0.34 -12.61
CA LEU A 50 4.92 0.98 -13.19
C LEU A 50 4.80 1.00 -14.72
N VAL A 51 5.07 -0.12 -15.41
CA VAL A 51 5.02 -0.17 -16.88
C VAL A 51 3.59 0.07 -17.40
N PRO A 52 2.58 -0.71 -17.00
CA PRO A 52 1.21 -0.47 -17.44
C PRO A 52 0.68 0.88 -16.95
N SER A 53 1.15 1.38 -15.78
CA SER A 53 0.82 2.73 -15.30
C SER A 53 1.31 3.81 -16.24
N ALA A 54 2.57 3.76 -16.68
CA ALA A 54 3.14 4.75 -17.59
C ALA A 54 2.45 4.73 -18.96
N ILE A 55 2.20 3.54 -19.52
CA ILE A 55 1.48 3.39 -20.80
C ILE A 55 0.07 3.97 -20.67
N PHE A 56 -0.64 3.65 -19.60
CA PHE A 56 -1.99 4.16 -19.33
C PHE A 56 -2.02 5.68 -19.18
N VAL A 57 -1.09 6.26 -18.41
CA VAL A 57 -0.97 7.71 -18.24
C VAL A 57 -0.72 8.38 -19.59
N GLY A 58 0.23 7.86 -20.38
CA GLY A 58 0.49 8.35 -21.72
C GLY A 58 -0.75 8.31 -22.62
N PHE A 59 -1.51 7.21 -22.59
CA PHE A 59 -2.77 7.08 -23.32
C PHE A 59 -3.78 8.18 -22.92
N VAL A 60 -3.99 8.41 -21.62
CA VAL A 60 -4.95 9.43 -21.15
C VAL A 60 -4.49 10.84 -21.52
N ILE A 61 -3.20 11.15 -21.34
CA ILE A 61 -2.63 12.45 -21.74
C ILE A 61 -2.87 12.71 -23.24
N LEU A 62 -2.57 11.75 -24.09
CA LEU A 62 -2.81 11.87 -25.54
C LEU A 62 -4.29 12.12 -25.83
N LYS A 63 -5.22 11.37 -25.21
CA LYS A 63 -6.66 11.59 -25.38
C LYS A 63 -7.09 13.01 -24.98
N LEU A 64 -6.58 13.52 -23.86
CA LEU A 64 -6.88 14.89 -23.39
C LEU A 64 -6.31 15.95 -24.34
N LEU A 65 -5.09 15.76 -24.84
CA LEU A 65 -4.46 16.66 -25.82
C LEU A 65 -5.22 16.69 -27.15
N PHE A 66 -5.79 15.54 -27.57
CA PHE A 66 -6.65 15.47 -28.75
C PHE A 66 -8.11 15.89 -28.47
N GLY A 67 -8.36 16.58 -27.37
CA GLY A 67 -9.64 17.21 -27.08
C GLY A 67 -10.71 16.30 -26.47
N THR A 68 -10.39 15.03 -26.12
CA THR A 68 -11.34 14.17 -25.41
C THR A 68 -11.64 14.75 -24.03
N ARG A 69 -12.93 14.81 -23.66
CA ARG A 69 -13.40 15.26 -22.34
C ARG A 69 -14.15 14.16 -21.64
N TYR A 70 -14.04 14.13 -20.30
CA TYR A 70 -14.65 13.12 -19.46
C TYR A 70 -15.77 13.74 -18.59
N PRO A 71 -16.86 13.01 -18.30
CA PRO A 71 -18.06 13.58 -17.68
C PRO A 71 -17.81 14.39 -16.40
N ALA A 72 -17.05 13.86 -15.46
CA ALA A 72 -16.81 14.50 -14.15
C ALA A 72 -15.36 14.99 -13.95
N GLU A 73 -14.59 15.24 -15.03
CA GLU A 73 -13.17 15.60 -14.97
C GLU A 73 -12.89 16.80 -14.05
N ARG A 74 -13.72 17.86 -14.15
CA ARG A 74 -13.56 19.07 -13.32
C ARG A 74 -13.72 18.79 -11.83
N LEU A 75 -14.61 17.86 -11.46
CA LEU A 75 -14.83 17.48 -10.08
C LEU A 75 -13.66 16.69 -9.54
N VAL A 76 -13.11 15.76 -10.32
CA VAL A 76 -11.89 15.03 -10.00
C VAL A 76 -10.73 15.99 -9.78
N ILE A 77 -10.46 16.90 -10.72
CA ILE A 77 -9.36 17.88 -10.61
C ILE A 77 -9.50 18.73 -9.34
N LYS A 78 -10.71 19.20 -9.01
CA LYS A 78 -10.94 19.97 -7.77
C LYS A 78 -10.59 19.18 -6.51
N VAL A 79 -10.93 17.91 -6.46
CA VAL A 79 -10.61 17.04 -5.31
C VAL A 79 -9.10 16.82 -5.23
N TYR A 80 -8.44 16.68 -6.37
CA TYR A 80 -7.00 16.44 -6.46
C TYR A 80 -6.12 17.67 -6.24
N LEU A 81 -6.65 18.88 -6.31
CA LEU A 81 -5.86 20.10 -6.25
C LEU A 81 -4.87 20.14 -5.05
N PRO A 82 -5.26 19.81 -3.80
CA PRO A 82 -4.29 19.80 -2.71
C PRO A 82 -3.18 18.77 -2.91
N PHE A 83 -3.47 17.61 -3.51
CA PHE A 83 -2.46 16.60 -3.81
C PHE A 83 -1.46 17.06 -4.89
N ILE A 84 -1.93 17.80 -5.89
CA ILE A 84 -1.05 18.44 -6.90
C ILE A 84 -0.12 19.44 -6.20
N LEU A 85 -0.61 20.20 -5.22
CA LEU A 85 0.22 21.12 -4.44
C LEU A 85 1.27 20.37 -3.60
N VAL A 86 0.89 19.22 -2.99
CA VAL A 86 1.86 18.35 -2.30
C VAL A 86 2.94 17.86 -3.26
N ALA A 87 2.54 17.40 -4.45
CA ALA A 87 3.47 16.91 -5.44
C ALA A 87 4.44 18.01 -5.91
N ALA A 88 3.92 19.21 -6.18
CA ALA A 88 4.75 20.37 -6.54
C ALA A 88 5.71 20.74 -5.38
N TRP A 89 5.22 20.75 -4.14
CA TRP A 89 6.03 21.04 -2.96
C TRP A 89 7.13 20.00 -2.75
N ALA A 90 6.81 18.69 -2.89
CA ALA A 90 7.79 17.62 -2.76
C ALA A 90 8.90 17.73 -3.81
N LEU A 91 8.54 17.98 -5.08
CA LEU A 91 9.50 18.16 -6.18
C LEU A 91 10.39 19.40 -5.97
N ILE A 92 9.81 20.51 -5.56
CA ILE A 92 10.58 21.73 -5.25
C ILE A 92 11.47 21.49 -4.02
N GLY A 93 10.93 20.87 -2.98
CA GLY A 93 11.65 20.58 -1.74
C GLY A 93 12.82 19.63 -1.95
N SER A 94 12.67 18.59 -2.78
CA SER A 94 13.76 17.65 -3.11
C SER A 94 14.94 18.31 -3.79
N LEU A 95 14.69 19.38 -4.57
CA LEU A 95 15.72 20.15 -5.26
C LEU A 95 16.37 21.21 -4.38
N LEU A 96 15.57 21.87 -3.53
CA LEU A 96 16.02 23.06 -2.78
C LEU A 96 16.53 22.71 -1.39
N MET A 97 15.82 21.88 -0.62
CA MET A 97 16.12 21.66 0.79
C MET A 97 17.47 21.01 1.04
N PRO A 98 17.92 19.99 0.24
CA PRO A 98 19.25 19.41 0.41
C PRO A 98 20.39 20.38 0.12
N ARG A 99 20.12 21.46 -0.62
CA ARG A 99 21.10 22.52 -0.88
C ARG A 99 21.04 23.61 0.20
N PHE A 100 19.84 23.91 0.67
CA PHE A 100 19.61 24.96 1.67
C PHE A 100 20.20 24.58 3.02
N PHE A 101 20.01 23.32 3.44
CA PHE A 101 20.54 22.76 4.69
C PHE A 101 21.78 21.89 4.48
N GLN A 102 22.53 22.12 3.40
CA GLN A 102 23.68 21.30 3.06
C GLN A 102 24.71 21.27 4.19
N SER A 103 25.07 20.06 4.62
CA SER A 103 26.02 19.78 5.70
C SER A 103 25.62 20.30 7.09
N GLU A 104 24.47 20.95 7.26
CA GLU A 104 23.99 21.45 8.55
C GLU A 104 23.21 20.37 9.30
N ILE A 105 22.48 19.50 8.57
CA ILE A 105 21.64 18.45 9.12
C ILE A 105 22.24 17.08 8.80
N LEU A 106 22.19 16.15 9.75
CA LEU A 106 22.59 14.75 9.54
C LEU A 106 21.36 13.94 9.19
N VAL A 107 21.45 13.09 8.15
CA VAL A 107 20.34 12.25 7.64
C VAL A 107 20.75 10.80 7.47
N TRP A 108 19.78 9.89 7.51
CA TRP A 108 19.93 8.52 7.04
C TRP A 108 19.75 8.49 5.53
N PRO A 109 20.81 8.28 4.73
CA PRO A 109 20.68 8.39 3.27
C PRO A 109 19.84 7.26 2.69
N GLN A 110 19.00 7.58 1.69
CA GLN A 110 18.16 6.59 0.97
C GLN A 110 19.01 5.54 0.24
N LYS A 111 20.16 5.93 -0.28
CA LYS A 111 21.13 5.06 -0.95
C LYS A 111 22.49 5.30 -0.33
N ALA A 112 23.00 4.30 0.35
CA ALA A 112 24.35 4.31 0.92
C ALA A 112 25.00 2.95 0.73
N THR A 113 26.30 2.95 0.63
CA THR A 113 27.13 1.74 0.72
C THR A 113 27.19 1.21 2.15
N ASN A 114 26.93 2.08 3.14
CA ASN A 114 26.85 1.73 4.55
C ASN A 114 25.62 2.40 5.19
N PHE A 115 24.60 1.61 5.48
CA PHE A 115 23.33 2.08 6.08
C PHE A 115 23.41 2.29 7.61
N ALA A 116 24.56 2.08 8.20
CA ALA A 116 24.75 2.15 9.66
C ALA A 116 25.21 3.52 10.17
N VAL A 117 25.35 4.53 9.30
CA VAL A 117 25.95 5.81 9.66
C VAL A 117 25.12 6.98 9.11
N LEU A 118 24.82 7.94 9.97
CA LEU A 118 24.27 9.25 9.59
C LEU A 118 25.31 9.98 8.72
N THR A 119 24.85 10.62 7.68
CA THR A 119 25.67 11.41 6.76
C THR A 119 25.17 12.85 6.69
N PRO A 120 26.07 13.84 6.47
CA PRO A 120 25.66 15.21 6.20
C PRO A 120 24.69 15.29 5.01
N LEU A 121 23.62 16.06 5.17
CA LEU A 121 22.64 16.29 4.10
C LEU A 121 23.31 16.87 2.86
N ALA A 122 23.06 16.25 1.72
CA ALA A 122 23.52 16.70 0.42
C ALA A 122 22.58 16.21 -0.69
N PRO A 123 22.48 16.91 -1.82
CA PRO A 123 21.76 16.42 -2.99
C PRO A 123 22.28 15.05 -3.42
N ASN A 124 21.38 14.10 -3.64
CA ASN A 124 21.75 12.74 -4.01
C ASN A 124 20.80 12.14 -5.05
N SER A 125 21.17 10.99 -5.64
CA SER A 125 20.34 10.32 -6.65
C SER A 125 19.02 9.78 -6.10
N GLY A 126 18.89 9.63 -4.77
CA GLY A 126 17.66 9.25 -4.10
C GLY A 126 16.55 10.27 -4.32
N ASN A 127 16.87 11.58 -4.29
CA ASN A 127 15.92 12.65 -4.55
C ASN A 127 15.25 12.45 -5.92
N TYR A 128 16.02 12.36 -7.00
CA TYR A 128 15.47 12.19 -8.35
C TYR A 128 14.68 10.90 -8.53
N THR A 129 15.12 9.82 -7.89
CA THR A 129 14.44 8.52 -7.99
C THR A 129 13.09 8.58 -7.28
N GLN A 130 13.05 9.14 -6.07
CA GLN A 130 11.81 9.28 -5.30
C GLN A 130 10.85 10.29 -5.92
N ASP A 131 11.36 11.36 -6.51
CA ASP A 131 10.58 12.31 -7.30
C ASP A 131 9.92 11.64 -8.50
N ALA A 132 10.65 10.79 -9.22
CA ALA A 132 10.09 10.06 -10.37
C ALA A 132 8.98 9.10 -9.95
N TYR A 133 9.16 8.36 -8.85
CA TYR A 133 8.10 7.49 -8.31
C TYR A 133 6.88 8.30 -7.87
N PHE A 134 7.09 9.41 -7.18
CA PHE A 134 5.98 10.25 -6.72
C PHE A 134 5.23 10.92 -7.87
N ALA A 135 5.94 11.44 -8.87
CA ALA A 135 5.35 11.99 -10.08
C ALA A 135 4.56 10.94 -10.87
N ALA A 136 5.08 9.72 -11.00
CA ALA A 136 4.39 8.59 -11.62
C ALA A 136 3.10 8.24 -10.88
N ALA A 137 3.14 8.17 -9.54
CA ALA A 137 2.00 7.91 -8.68
C ALA A 137 0.93 9.01 -8.79
N ALA A 138 1.32 10.28 -8.72
CA ALA A 138 0.44 11.43 -8.88
C ALA A 138 -0.22 11.46 -10.27
N SER A 139 0.57 11.20 -11.31
CA SER A 139 0.08 11.14 -12.69
C SER A 139 -0.90 10.00 -12.90
N LEU A 140 -0.60 8.80 -12.39
CA LEU A 140 -1.50 7.64 -12.44
C LEU A 140 -2.82 7.97 -11.76
N THR A 141 -2.76 8.54 -10.55
CA THR A 141 -3.96 8.83 -9.77
C THR A 141 -4.87 9.84 -10.48
N LEU A 142 -4.30 10.91 -11.01
CA LEU A 142 -5.07 11.92 -11.73
C LEU A 142 -5.64 11.38 -13.05
N ALA A 143 -4.80 10.72 -13.86
CA ALA A 143 -5.21 10.16 -15.14
C ALA A 143 -6.28 9.08 -14.96
N ALA A 144 -6.10 8.14 -14.02
CA ALA A 144 -7.08 7.11 -13.73
C ALA A 144 -8.35 7.72 -13.11
N GLY A 145 -8.22 8.68 -12.18
CA GLY A 145 -9.36 9.40 -11.61
C GLY A 145 -10.25 10.05 -12.66
N ILE A 146 -9.64 10.69 -13.66
CA ILE A 146 -10.37 11.29 -14.79
C ILE A 146 -10.97 10.21 -15.71
N TYR A 147 -10.17 9.24 -16.14
CA TYR A 147 -10.60 8.22 -17.09
C TYR A 147 -11.75 7.35 -16.56
N LEU A 148 -11.70 6.98 -15.27
CA LEU A 148 -12.69 6.13 -14.62
C LEU A 148 -14.04 6.83 -14.37
N THR A 149 -14.18 8.14 -14.66
CA THR A 149 -15.49 8.82 -14.63
C THR A 149 -16.41 8.42 -15.77
N ARG A 150 -15.92 7.71 -16.78
CA ARG A 150 -16.71 7.20 -17.91
C ARG A 150 -17.84 6.29 -17.44
N THR A 151 -19.04 6.51 -17.93
CA THR A 151 -20.24 5.73 -17.56
C THR A 151 -20.24 4.30 -18.10
N ASP A 152 -19.56 4.06 -19.22
CA ASP A 152 -19.42 2.75 -19.86
C ASP A 152 -18.36 1.84 -19.19
N PHE A 153 -17.58 2.36 -18.24
CA PHE A 153 -16.55 1.59 -17.58
C PHE A 153 -17.07 0.80 -16.35
N ASN A 154 -16.75 -0.49 -16.29
CA ASN A 154 -17.13 -1.35 -15.17
C ASN A 154 -16.14 -1.21 -13.99
N LEU A 155 -16.40 -0.26 -13.10
CA LEU A 155 -15.56 0.02 -11.92
C LEU A 155 -15.49 -1.17 -10.95
N ARG A 156 -16.57 -1.98 -10.82
CA ARG A 156 -16.60 -3.16 -9.95
C ARG A 156 -15.53 -4.16 -10.34
N ARG A 157 -15.30 -4.34 -11.65
CA ARG A 157 -14.29 -5.26 -12.14
C ARG A 157 -12.88 -4.92 -11.63
N LEU A 158 -12.52 -3.64 -11.53
CA LEU A 158 -11.22 -3.23 -10.99
C LEU A 158 -11.05 -3.63 -9.51
N LEU A 159 -12.11 -3.47 -8.71
CA LEU A 159 -12.07 -3.92 -7.32
C LEU A 159 -11.96 -5.45 -7.21
N ASP A 160 -12.68 -6.18 -8.07
CA ASP A 160 -12.60 -7.64 -8.11
C ASP A 160 -11.19 -8.11 -8.57
N VAL A 161 -10.53 -7.40 -9.50
CA VAL A 161 -9.13 -7.68 -9.90
C VAL A 161 -8.15 -7.39 -8.75
N TYR A 162 -8.37 -6.36 -7.94
CA TYR A 162 -7.58 -6.12 -6.74
C TYR A 162 -7.66 -7.30 -5.75
N PHE A 163 -8.86 -7.88 -5.54
CA PHE A 163 -9.01 -9.09 -4.74
C PHE A 163 -8.29 -10.30 -5.35
N ILE A 164 -8.35 -10.46 -6.68
CA ILE A 164 -7.63 -11.53 -7.38
C ILE A 164 -6.11 -11.36 -7.24
N ALA A 165 -5.60 -10.14 -7.35
CA ALA A 165 -4.19 -9.84 -7.09
C ALA A 165 -3.78 -10.20 -5.65
N GLY A 166 -4.65 -9.92 -4.66
CA GLY A 166 -4.45 -10.36 -3.28
C GLY A 166 -4.38 -11.88 -3.13
N LEU A 167 -5.29 -12.61 -3.77
CA LEU A 167 -5.26 -14.09 -3.77
C LEU A 167 -4.02 -14.66 -4.47
N MET A 168 -3.53 -13.99 -5.51
CA MET A 168 -2.28 -14.36 -6.17
C MET A 168 -1.09 -14.20 -5.22
N VAL A 169 -1.02 -13.10 -4.46
CA VAL A 169 0.00 -12.91 -3.43
C VAL A 169 -0.10 -13.99 -2.35
N VAL A 170 -1.31 -14.30 -1.90
CA VAL A 170 -1.55 -15.40 -0.93
C VAL A 170 -1.02 -16.72 -1.48
N PHE A 171 -1.32 -17.06 -2.73
CA PHE A 171 -0.85 -18.29 -3.36
C PHE A 171 0.69 -18.35 -3.41
N ILE A 172 1.34 -17.27 -3.84
CA ILE A 172 2.81 -17.19 -3.92
C ILE A 172 3.44 -17.33 -2.52
N ALA A 173 2.87 -16.66 -1.52
CA ALA A 173 3.34 -16.74 -0.14
C ALA A 173 3.20 -18.16 0.45
N LEU A 174 2.09 -18.84 0.17
CA LEU A 174 1.88 -20.23 0.60
C LEU A 174 2.78 -21.20 -0.17
N TRP A 175 3.07 -20.93 -1.45
CA TRP A 175 4.06 -21.71 -2.22
C TRP A 175 5.46 -21.56 -1.60
N GLN A 176 5.89 -20.34 -1.27
CA GLN A 176 7.16 -20.12 -0.57
C GLN A 176 7.17 -20.83 0.79
N PHE A 177 6.07 -20.77 1.55
CA PHE A 177 5.92 -21.49 2.82
C PHE A 177 6.10 -22.99 2.65
N ALA A 178 5.45 -23.60 1.66
CA ALA A 178 5.59 -25.02 1.35
C ALA A 178 7.04 -25.36 0.93
N GLY A 179 7.68 -24.45 0.19
CA GLY A 179 9.11 -24.59 -0.15
C GLY A 179 10.00 -24.65 1.10
N ASN A 180 9.76 -23.74 2.04
CA ASN A 180 10.52 -23.68 3.30
C ASN A 180 10.27 -24.89 4.23
N MET A 181 9.04 -25.46 4.24
CA MET A 181 8.66 -26.53 5.15
C MET A 181 8.96 -27.94 4.60
N VAL A 182 8.70 -28.17 3.33
CA VAL A 182 8.74 -29.52 2.72
C VAL A 182 9.66 -29.61 1.51
N GLY A 183 10.43 -28.56 1.22
CA GLY A 183 11.42 -28.56 0.14
C GLY A 183 10.85 -28.46 -1.27
N ILE A 184 9.60 -28.02 -1.43
CA ILE A 184 9.02 -27.74 -2.76
C ILE A 184 9.78 -26.58 -3.39
N TRP A 185 10.23 -26.76 -4.63
CA TRP A 185 10.94 -25.71 -5.37
C TRP A 185 10.14 -24.39 -5.45
N PHE A 186 10.80 -23.27 -5.12
CA PHE A 186 10.25 -21.92 -5.23
C PHE A 186 11.16 -21.04 -6.10
N PRO A 187 10.64 -20.36 -7.14
CA PRO A 187 11.45 -19.59 -8.07
C PRO A 187 11.81 -18.20 -7.51
N THR A 188 12.69 -18.14 -6.51
CA THR A 188 13.09 -16.93 -5.81
C THR A 188 13.55 -15.83 -6.77
N SER A 189 14.41 -16.15 -7.76
CA SER A 189 14.94 -15.18 -8.73
C SER A 189 13.88 -14.59 -9.66
N PHE A 190 12.73 -15.25 -9.82
CA PHE A 190 11.60 -14.73 -10.59
C PHE A 190 10.84 -13.65 -9.81
N PHE A 191 10.57 -13.90 -8.52
CA PHE A 191 9.78 -13.02 -7.68
C PHE A 191 10.61 -11.91 -7.02
N LEU A 192 11.90 -12.15 -6.76
CA LEU A 192 12.79 -11.27 -6.02
C LEU A 192 13.98 -10.82 -6.92
N SER A 193 13.67 -10.23 -8.06
CA SER A 193 14.65 -9.87 -9.09
C SER A 193 15.02 -8.39 -9.12
N ASN A 194 14.46 -7.55 -8.23
CA ASN A 194 14.73 -6.12 -8.21
C ASN A 194 15.96 -5.79 -7.35
N PRO A 195 17.08 -5.37 -7.95
CA PRO A 195 18.31 -5.07 -7.21
C PRO A 195 18.22 -3.78 -6.37
N GLY A 196 17.16 -2.99 -6.54
CA GLY A 196 16.93 -1.78 -5.76
C GLY A 196 16.38 -2.06 -4.34
N TRP A 197 16.01 -3.32 -4.02
CA TRP A 197 15.50 -3.72 -2.73
C TRP A 197 16.55 -4.50 -1.93
N ALA A 198 16.66 -4.20 -0.64
CA ALA A 198 17.31 -5.09 0.31
C ALA A 198 16.36 -6.28 0.57
N LEU A 199 16.79 -7.48 0.23
CA LEU A 199 15.99 -8.69 0.39
C LEU A 199 16.27 -9.32 1.76
N LEU A 200 15.26 -9.43 2.61
CA LEU A 200 15.34 -10.05 3.94
C LEU A 200 14.65 -11.42 3.91
N THR A 201 15.19 -12.34 3.10
CA THR A 201 14.61 -13.67 2.85
C THR A 201 14.98 -14.71 3.91
N ASP A 202 16.06 -14.49 4.64
CA ASP A 202 16.63 -15.46 5.59
C ASP A 202 16.25 -15.16 7.06
N GLU A 203 15.35 -14.19 7.26
CA GLU A 203 14.85 -13.91 8.61
C GLU A 203 14.08 -15.10 9.18
N SER A 204 14.43 -15.51 10.40
CA SER A 204 13.79 -16.63 11.09
C SER A 204 13.31 -16.25 12.49
N VAL A 205 12.28 -16.96 12.95
CA VAL A 205 11.83 -16.95 14.36
C VAL A 205 11.91 -18.38 14.88
N GLY A 206 12.92 -18.66 15.71
CA GLY A 206 13.27 -20.02 16.08
C GLY A 206 13.70 -20.83 14.84
N SER A 207 13.07 -21.97 14.60
CA SER A 207 13.30 -22.81 13.41
C SER A 207 12.44 -22.42 12.20
N PHE A 208 11.60 -21.39 12.33
CA PHE A 208 10.64 -21.00 11.29
C PHE A 208 11.21 -19.87 10.41
N ILE A 209 11.43 -20.16 9.12
CA ILE A 209 11.82 -19.14 8.14
C ILE A 209 10.57 -18.32 7.78
N ARG A 210 10.64 -17.01 7.95
CA ARG A 210 9.54 -16.08 7.68
C ARG A 210 9.27 -15.98 6.19
N ILE A 211 7.98 -15.87 5.82
CA ILE A 211 7.59 -15.73 4.43
C ILE A 211 7.54 -14.27 4.01
N THR A 212 8.05 -13.99 2.84
CA THR A 212 8.02 -12.68 2.17
C THR A 212 7.11 -12.67 0.94
N GLY A 213 6.82 -13.85 0.37
CA GLY A 213 6.13 -13.97 -0.90
C GLY A 213 6.85 -13.22 -2.02
N PRO A 214 6.17 -12.40 -2.81
CA PRO A 214 6.77 -11.57 -3.85
C PRO A 214 7.23 -10.17 -3.35
N PHE A 215 7.47 -10.02 -2.05
CA PHE A 215 7.93 -8.78 -1.41
C PHE A 215 9.34 -8.93 -0.84
N SER A 216 9.99 -7.81 -0.54
CA SER A 216 11.36 -7.77 -0.05
C SER A 216 11.52 -8.27 1.39
N GLU A 217 10.46 -8.13 2.21
CA GLU A 217 10.45 -8.49 3.63
C GLU A 217 9.05 -8.91 4.11
N PRO A 218 8.95 -9.64 5.23
CA PRO A 218 7.65 -10.06 5.79
C PRO A 218 6.73 -8.90 6.16
N SER A 219 7.26 -7.76 6.55
CA SER A 219 6.46 -6.57 6.87
C SER A 219 5.82 -5.96 5.62
N ALA A 220 6.52 -5.94 4.48
CA ALA A 220 5.97 -5.46 3.21
C ALA A 220 4.84 -6.38 2.69
N LEU A 221 5.01 -7.72 2.79
CA LEU A 221 3.93 -8.67 2.51
C LEU A 221 2.71 -8.40 3.39
N ALA A 222 2.93 -8.24 4.71
CA ALA A 222 1.85 -7.97 5.65
C ALA A 222 1.15 -6.64 5.37
N SER A 223 1.89 -5.58 5.01
CA SER A 223 1.35 -4.27 4.67
C SER A 223 0.42 -4.34 3.46
N TYR A 224 0.85 -4.99 2.38
CA TYR A 224 0.01 -5.21 1.20
C TYR A 224 -1.27 -5.99 1.55
N LEU A 225 -1.14 -7.10 2.28
CA LEU A 225 -2.29 -7.92 2.66
C LEU A 225 -3.21 -7.24 3.67
N CYS A 226 -2.74 -6.32 4.52
CA CYS A 226 -3.58 -5.48 5.36
C CYS A 226 -4.52 -4.60 4.52
N GLY A 227 -4.06 -4.07 3.38
CA GLY A 227 -4.92 -3.39 2.42
C GLY A 227 -6.02 -4.30 1.86
N ILE A 228 -5.66 -5.53 1.48
CA ILE A 228 -6.61 -6.55 0.98
C ILE A 228 -7.62 -6.95 2.07
N VAL A 229 -7.16 -7.20 3.30
CA VAL A 229 -8.03 -7.52 4.47
C VAL A 229 -8.99 -6.38 4.77
N GLY A 230 -8.49 -5.14 4.77
CA GLY A 230 -9.30 -3.95 4.98
C GLY A 230 -10.39 -3.79 3.93
N SER A 231 -10.03 -3.97 2.66
CA SER A 231 -10.95 -3.89 1.52
C SER A 231 -12.05 -4.93 1.59
N SER A 232 -11.66 -6.20 1.69
CA SER A 232 -12.59 -7.34 1.70
C SER A 232 -13.45 -7.34 2.96
N GLY A 233 -12.86 -7.05 4.13
CA GLY A 233 -13.57 -6.96 5.40
C GLY A 233 -14.60 -5.86 5.40
N TRP A 234 -14.26 -4.66 4.92
CA TRP A 234 -15.19 -3.53 4.87
C TRP A 234 -16.35 -3.76 3.90
N VAL A 235 -16.12 -4.41 2.76
CA VAL A 235 -17.15 -4.83 1.81
C VAL A 235 -18.14 -5.78 2.49
N ILE A 236 -17.65 -6.82 3.17
CA ILE A 236 -18.50 -7.82 3.85
C ILE A 236 -19.29 -7.19 5.00
N LEU A 237 -18.65 -6.39 5.85
CA LEU A 237 -19.28 -5.77 7.01
C LEU A 237 -20.40 -4.80 6.61
N ASN A 238 -20.29 -4.15 5.46
CA ASN A 238 -21.37 -3.31 4.93
C ASN A 238 -22.45 -4.09 4.17
N GLY A 239 -22.40 -5.42 4.16
CA GLY A 239 -23.46 -6.28 3.66
C GLY A 239 -23.43 -6.51 2.17
N HIS A 240 -22.31 -6.21 1.52
CA HIS A 240 -22.14 -6.53 0.10
C HIS A 240 -21.72 -7.99 -0.06
N ASP A 241 -22.66 -8.83 -0.42
CA ASP A 241 -22.43 -10.26 -0.58
C ASP A 241 -21.50 -10.59 -1.76
N GLY A 242 -20.75 -11.68 -1.61
CA GLY A 242 -19.89 -12.23 -2.64
C GLY A 242 -18.93 -13.28 -2.09
N VAL A 243 -18.68 -14.31 -2.85
CA VAL A 243 -17.74 -15.39 -2.47
C VAL A 243 -16.30 -14.87 -2.50
N LEU A 244 -15.96 -14.08 -3.53
CA LEU A 244 -14.60 -13.57 -3.74
C LEU A 244 -14.08 -12.76 -2.54
N PRO A 245 -14.77 -11.71 -2.01
CA PRO A 245 -14.27 -10.99 -0.84
C PRO A 245 -14.17 -11.87 0.41
N LYS A 246 -15.05 -12.86 0.60
CA LYS A 246 -15.00 -13.78 1.76
C LYS A 246 -13.76 -14.66 1.73
N ILE A 247 -13.47 -15.29 0.57
CA ILE A 247 -12.27 -16.11 0.39
C ILE A 247 -11.02 -15.23 0.53
N THR A 248 -11.02 -14.06 -0.09
CA THR A 248 -9.90 -13.12 -0.04
C THR A 248 -9.60 -12.68 1.39
N LEU A 249 -10.63 -12.34 2.18
CA LEU A 249 -10.47 -11.96 3.58
C LEU A 249 -9.82 -13.09 4.38
N ALA A 250 -10.39 -14.30 4.31
CA ALA A 250 -9.92 -15.43 5.09
C ALA A 250 -8.48 -15.82 4.72
N ALA A 251 -8.19 -15.91 3.42
CA ALA A 251 -6.88 -16.32 2.93
C ALA A 251 -5.81 -15.26 3.21
N SER A 252 -6.11 -13.97 3.03
CA SER A 252 -5.16 -12.89 3.29
C SER A 252 -4.90 -12.72 4.79
N ALA A 253 -5.93 -12.77 5.64
CA ALA A 253 -5.76 -12.73 7.08
C ALA A 253 -4.91 -13.91 7.60
N PHE A 254 -5.13 -15.11 7.06
CA PHE A 254 -4.32 -16.28 7.38
C PHE A 254 -2.84 -16.08 7.02
N VAL A 255 -2.53 -15.56 5.83
CA VAL A 255 -1.14 -15.31 5.42
C VAL A 255 -0.50 -14.17 6.22
N VAL A 256 -1.25 -13.12 6.60
CA VAL A 256 -0.73 -12.09 7.52
C VAL A 256 -0.33 -12.72 8.86
N LEU A 257 -1.12 -13.61 9.41
CA LEU A 257 -0.76 -14.33 10.65
C LEU A 257 0.46 -15.23 10.43
N LEU A 258 0.53 -15.94 9.31
CA LEU A 258 1.63 -16.83 8.95
C LEU A 258 2.94 -16.07 8.67
N SER A 259 2.89 -14.81 8.24
CA SER A 259 4.08 -13.99 7.95
C SER A 259 4.92 -13.68 9.20
N THR A 260 4.38 -13.91 10.40
CA THR A 260 5.00 -13.56 11.69
C THR A 260 5.45 -12.10 11.80
N SER A 261 4.77 -11.22 11.06
CA SER A 261 5.08 -9.79 11.02
C SER A 261 4.37 -9.04 12.13
N THR A 262 5.14 -8.47 13.06
CA THR A 262 4.59 -7.58 14.11
C THR A 262 3.84 -6.40 13.49
N THR A 263 4.33 -5.85 12.38
CA THR A 263 3.63 -4.80 11.62
C THR A 263 2.23 -5.24 11.22
N GLY A 264 2.08 -6.46 10.68
CA GLY A 264 0.78 -7.00 10.30
C GLY A 264 -0.15 -7.16 11.50
N TYR A 265 0.34 -7.69 12.61
CA TYR A 265 -0.48 -7.89 13.82
C TYR A 265 -0.97 -6.57 14.41
N VAL A 266 -0.07 -5.59 14.54
CA VAL A 266 -0.45 -4.27 15.08
C VAL A 266 -1.37 -3.54 14.10
N ALA A 267 -1.13 -3.60 12.78
CA ALA A 267 -2.00 -3.00 11.79
C ALA A 267 -3.43 -3.59 11.82
N LEU A 268 -3.56 -4.92 11.91
CA LEU A 268 -4.87 -5.57 12.06
C LEU A 268 -5.57 -5.14 13.35
N THR A 269 -4.83 -5.00 14.45
CA THR A 269 -5.38 -4.52 15.74
C THR A 269 -5.83 -3.07 15.64
N MET A 270 -5.04 -2.19 14.99
CA MET A 270 -5.43 -0.80 14.73
C MET A 270 -6.70 -0.73 13.87
N MET A 271 -6.79 -1.52 12.80
CA MET A 271 -7.97 -1.59 11.95
C MET A 271 -9.20 -2.05 12.74
N ALA A 272 -9.06 -3.07 13.59
CA ALA A 272 -10.13 -3.55 14.47
C ALA A 272 -10.56 -2.46 15.46
N GLY A 273 -9.61 -1.73 16.05
CA GLY A 273 -9.89 -0.60 16.94
C GLY A 273 -10.61 0.54 16.22
N MET A 274 -10.14 0.95 15.04
CA MET A 274 -10.83 1.97 14.23
C MET A 274 -12.25 1.54 13.84
N LEU A 275 -12.42 0.28 13.48
CA LEU A 275 -13.73 -0.30 13.17
C LEU A 275 -14.66 -0.27 14.40
N ALA A 276 -14.16 -0.65 15.58
CA ALA A 276 -14.92 -0.62 16.83
C ALA A 276 -15.37 0.80 17.17
N VAL A 277 -14.47 1.78 17.10
CA VAL A 277 -14.79 3.20 17.34
C VAL A 277 -15.80 3.72 16.31
N TYR A 278 -15.56 3.46 15.02
CA TYR A 278 -16.49 3.88 13.97
C TYR A 278 -17.88 3.31 14.18
N THR A 279 -17.98 2.02 14.48
CA THR A 279 -19.28 1.36 14.67
C THR A 279 -20.00 1.80 15.96
N ALA A 280 -19.26 2.08 17.02
CA ALA A 280 -19.81 2.61 18.26
C ALA A 280 -20.40 4.01 18.08
N VAL A 281 -19.70 4.89 17.34
CA VAL A 281 -20.07 6.30 17.20
C VAL A 281 -21.05 6.53 16.04
N LEU A 282 -20.76 5.96 14.87
CA LEU A 282 -21.44 6.26 13.60
C LEU A 282 -22.16 5.07 12.98
N GLY A 283 -21.96 3.85 13.51
CA GLY A 283 -22.47 2.63 12.91
C GLY A 283 -24.00 2.47 13.11
N SER A 284 -24.66 1.97 12.05
CA SER A 284 -26.05 1.49 12.16
C SER A 284 -26.14 0.26 13.07
N ALA A 285 -27.33 -0.01 13.61
CA ALA A 285 -27.57 -1.20 14.45
C ALA A 285 -27.18 -2.51 13.73
N GLY A 286 -27.45 -2.59 12.42
CA GLY A 286 -27.07 -3.74 11.60
C GLY A 286 -25.54 -3.91 11.48
N LEU A 287 -24.81 -2.81 11.26
CA LEU A 287 -23.34 -2.84 11.21
C LEU A 287 -22.76 -3.22 12.57
N ARG A 288 -23.22 -2.63 13.66
CA ARG A 288 -22.80 -2.98 15.04
C ARG A 288 -22.95 -4.47 15.31
N ARG A 289 -24.13 -5.04 14.97
CA ARG A 289 -24.38 -6.48 15.13
C ARG A 289 -23.38 -7.33 14.33
N ARG A 290 -23.12 -7.00 13.08
CA ARG A 290 -22.16 -7.74 12.22
C ARG A 290 -20.75 -7.68 12.78
N VAL A 291 -20.30 -6.51 13.24
CA VAL A 291 -18.98 -6.31 13.84
C VAL A 291 -18.86 -7.09 15.15
N LEU A 292 -19.87 -7.05 16.02
CA LEU A 292 -19.87 -7.85 17.24
C LEU A 292 -19.83 -9.35 16.98
N ILE A 293 -20.61 -9.84 15.99
CA ILE A 293 -20.58 -11.25 15.58
C ILE A 293 -19.18 -11.60 15.03
N GLY A 294 -18.58 -10.73 14.21
CA GLY A 294 -17.23 -10.94 13.68
C GLY A 294 -16.17 -11.04 14.78
N PHE A 295 -16.17 -10.11 15.73
CA PHE A 295 -15.25 -10.17 16.88
C PHE A 295 -15.50 -11.41 17.76
N ALA A 296 -16.76 -11.77 18.03
CA ALA A 296 -17.09 -12.98 18.77
C ALA A 296 -16.60 -14.24 18.04
N ALA A 297 -16.76 -14.32 16.72
CA ALA A 297 -16.29 -15.44 15.92
C ALA A 297 -14.74 -15.54 15.93
N ILE A 298 -14.03 -14.42 15.79
CA ILE A 298 -12.55 -14.39 15.89
C ILE A 298 -12.09 -14.81 17.28
N ALA A 299 -12.73 -14.30 18.34
CA ALA A 299 -12.43 -14.68 19.71
C ALA A 299 -12.68 -16.17 19.97
N ALA A 300 -13.83 -16.70 19.54
CA ALA A 300 -14.16 -18.12 19.67
C ALA A 300 -13.16 -19.00 18.91
N PHE A 301 -12.79 -18.62 17.66
CA PHE A 301 -11.77 -19.33 16.90
C PHE A 301 -10.41 -19.28 17.60
N GLY A 302 -9.99 -18.13 18.12
CA GLY A 302 -8.75 -17.98 18.87
C GLY A 302 -8.70 -18.86 20.11
N VAL A 303 -9.78 -18.87 20.91
CA VAL A 303 -9.89 -19.76 22.10
C VAL A 303 -9.82 -21.23 21.67
N THR A 304 -10.53 -21.61 20.61
CA THR A 304 -10.48 -22.97 20.10
C THR A 304 -9.05 -23.37 19.70
N CYS A 305 -8.35 -22.48 18.96
CA CYS A 305 -6.96 -22.73 18.59
C CYS A 305 -6.03 -22.88 19.81
N VAL A 306 -6.16 -22.01 20.80
CA VAL A 306 -5.34 -22.06 22.04
C VAL A 306 -5.55 -23.37 22.80
N VAL A 307 -6.76 -23.91 22.81
CA VAL A 307 -7.08 -25.16 23.51
C VAL A 307 -6.69 -26.40 22.69
N THR A 308 -6.95 -26.39 21.37
CA THR A 308 -6.82 -27.60 20.56
C THR A 308 -5.42 -27.81 19.97
N VAL A 309 -4.71 -26.71 19.57
CA VAL A 309 -3.41 -26.82 18.92
C VAL A 309 -2.35 -27.48 19.80
N PRO A 310 -2.23 -27.18 21.12
CA PRO A 310 -1.28 -27.88 21.99
C PRO A 310 -1.52 -29.40 22.09
N VAL A 311 -2.79 -29.82 21.99
CA VAL A 311 -3.16 -31.23 22.11
C VAL A 311 -2.94 -31.98 20.78
N ILE A 312 -3.35 -31.39 19.66
CA ILE A 312 -3.33 -32.06 18.34
C ILE A 312 -1.93 -31.94 17.69
N ALA A 313 -1.28 -30.80 17.86
CA ALA A 313 -0.03 -30.47 17.18
C ALA A 313 0.97 -29.76 18.13
N PRO A 314 1.59 -30.48 19.10
CA PRO A 314 2.46 -29.88 20.11
C PRO A 314 3.69 -29.19 19.51
N GLY A 315 4.18 -29.63 18.35
CA GLY A 315 5.25 -28.94 17.59
C GLY A 315 4.83 -27.55 17.12
N VAL A 316 3.60 -27.44 16.60
CA VAL A 316 3.03 -26.15 16.19
C VAL A 316 2.82 -25.24 17.40
N ALA A 317 2.36 -25.79 18.53
CA ALA A 317 2.21 -25.02 19.78
C ALA A 317 3.54 -24.41 20.25
N LYS A 318 4.65 -25.14 20.17
CA LYS A 318 5.98 -24.61 20.50
C LYS A 318 6.40 -23.48 19.56
N THR A 319 6.12 -23.63 18.27
CA THR A 319 6.41 -22.58 17.28
C THR A 319 5.56 -21.33 17.53
N VAL A 320 4.27 -21.49 17.81
CA VAL A 320 3.36 -20.37 18.16
C VAL A 320 3.84 -19.67 19.43
N ALA A 321 4.26 -20.43 20.46
CA ALA A 321 4.82 -19.86 21.68
C ALA A 321 6.12 -19.06 21.40
N ALA A 322 7.02 -19.58 20.56
CA ALA A 322 8.23 -18.87 20.15
C ALA A 322 7.92 -17.56 19.41
N ILE A 323 6.96 -17.58 18.47
CA ILE A 323 6.48 -16.40 17.75
C ILE A 323 5.87 -15.38 18.72
N THR A 324 5.02 -15.84 19.65
CA THR A 324 4.39 -14.98 20.65
C THR A 324 5.44 -14.30 21.52
N ASN A 325 6.41 -15.08 22.05
CA ASN A 325 7.49 -14.54 22.87
C ASN A 325 8.36 -13.55 22.09
N SER A 326 8.70 -13.83 20.83
CA SER A 326 9.47 -12.91 19.99
C SER A 326 8.69 -11.61 19.68
N THR A 327 7.37 -11.70 19.56
CA THR A 327 6.50 -10.53 19.33
C THR A 327 6.37 -9.69 20.61
N LEU A 328 6.16 -10.31 21.78
CA LEU A 328 6.06 -9.61 23.06
C LEU A 328 7.39 -8.93 23.44
N ASN A 329 8.52 -9.60 23.15
CA ASN A 329 9.86 -9.07 23.43
C ASN A 329 10.44 -8.25 22.26
N LYS A 330 9.62 -7.84 21.29
CA LYS A 330 10.06 -7.09 20.10
C LYS A 330 10.78 -5.78 20.46
N GLN A 331 10.40 -5.12 21.54
CA GLN A 331 11.01 -3.87 22.00
C GLN A 331 12.49 -4.00 22.36
N SER A 332 12.96 -5.19 22.69
CA SER A 332 14.39 -5.49 22.96
C SER A 332 15.17 -5.94 21.72
N SER A 333 14.52 -6.03 20.54
CA SER A 333 15.19 -6.47 19.32
C SER A 333 15.97 -5.34 18.65
N SER A 334 17.08 -5.67 17.98
CA SER A 334 17.86 -4.73 17.17
C SER A 334 16.97 -4.01 16.13
N SER A 335 16.15 -4.78 15.41
CA SER A 335 15.23 -4.22 14.39
C SER A 335 14.24 -3.20 14.96
N TYR A 336 13.79 -3.31 16.21
CA TYR A 336 12.93 -2.31 16.85
C TYR A 336 13.73 -1.05 17.18
N ASN A 337 14.92 -1.22 17.76
CA ASN A 337 15.80 -0.11 18.13
C ASN A 337 16.23 0.68 16.89
N ASP A 338 16.62 -0.01 15.80
CA ASP A 338 17.00 0.61 14.54
C ASP A 338 15.83 1.44 13.95
N ARG A 339 14.62 0.86 13.91
CA ARG A 339 13.42 1.57 13.39
C ARG A 339 13.05 2.77 14.25
N THR A 340 13.06 2.61 15.57
CA THR A 340 12.74 3.71 16.50
C THR A 340 13.81 4.78 16.46
N GLY A 341 15.08 4.41 16.29
CA GLY A 341 16.19 5.33 16.09
C GLY A 341 16.00 6.17 14.84
N THR A 342 15.83 5.55 13.68
CA THR A 342 15.63 6.25 12.41
C THR A 342 14.39 7.15 12.42
N ASP A 343 13.31 6.75 13.09
CA ASP A 343 12.10 7.58 13.21
C ASP A 343 12.31 8.80 14.12
N LYS A 344 13.05 8.62 15.23
CA LYS A 344 13.42 9.77 16.11
C LYS A 344 14.32 10.75 15.39
N ASP A 345 15.32 10.26 14.66
CA ASP A 345 16.21 11.10 13.87
C ASP A 345 15.43 11.83 12.78
N SER A 346 14.50 11.18 12.09
CA SER A 346 13.63 11.81 11.10
C SER A 346 12.76 12.93 11.69
N LEU A 347 12.26 12.77 12.93
CA LEU A 347 11.53 13.84 13.63
C LEU A 347 12.47 14.99 14.03
N HIS A 348 13.71 14.68 14.39
CA HIS A 348 14.72 15.68 14.70
C HIS A 348 15.11 16.49 13.45
N GLU A 349 15.32 15.83 12.32
CA GLU A 349 15.54 16.46 11.01
C GLU A 349 14.40 17.44 10.63
N ALA A 350 13.14 17.01 10.85
CA ALA A 350 11.98 17.90 10.63
C ALA A 350 12.01 19.13 11.52
N TRP A 351 12.51 19.00 12.77
CA TRP A 351 12.66 20.11 13.68
C TRP A 351 13.83 21.04 13.28
N GLU A 352 15.01 20.49 12.99
CA GLU A 352 16.20 21.24 12.57
C GLU A 352 15.97 21.99 11.25
N SER A 353 15.15 21.43 10.35
CA SER A 353 14.74 22.11 9.12
C SER A 353 13.60 23.13 9.32
N TYR A 354 13.33 23.56 10.55
CA TYR A 354 12.25 24.50 10.88
C TYR A 354 10.87 24.08 10.36
N GLY A 355 10.62 22.78 10.27
CA GLY A 355 9.39 22.21 9.74
C GLY A 355 9.25 22.27 8.21
N LEU A 356 10.29 22.65 7.47
CA LEU A 356 10.30 22.62 6.00
C LEU A 356 10.59 21.23 5.45
N GLY A 357 11.26 20.38 6.23
CA GLY A 357 11.76 19.08 5.82
C GLY A 357 13.12 19.17 5.11
N VAL A 358 13.79 18.04 4.98
CA VAL A 358 15.12 17.94 4.35
C VAL A 358 15.06 17.62 2.85
N GLY A 359 13.85 17.57 2.29
CA GLY A 359 13.57 17.27 0.87
C GLY A 359 13.23 15.82 0.61
N TRP A 360 12.27 15.60 -0.29
CA TRP A 360 11.78 14.28 -0.64
C TRP A 360 12.93 13.40 -1.18
N GLY A 361 13.07 12.19 -0.65
CA GLY A 361 14.12 11.25 -1.05
C GLY A 361 15.51 11.52 -0.45
N SER A 362 15.68 12.51 0.42
CA SER A 362 16.94 12.78 1.11
C SER A 362 17.17 11.87 2.29
N ASN A 363 16.11 11.55 3.02
CA ASN A 363 16.15 10.77 4.25
C ASN A 363 15.45 9.43 4.12
N ARG A 364 15.91 8.44 4.88
CA ARG A 364 15.27 7.15 5.12
C ARG A 364 14.69 7.14 6.53
N SER A 365 13.38 6.94 6.64
CA SER A 365 12.67 6.70 7.89
C SER A 365 12.15 5.26 7.91
N SER A 366 11.56 4.82 9.01
CA SER A 366 10.95 3.50 9.12
C SER A 366 9.44 3.53 9.06
N SER A 367 8.81 4.65 9.42
CA SER A 367 7.35 4.80 9.44
C SER A 367 6.88 6.05 8.71
N LEU A 368 5.58 6.06 8.35
CA LEU A 368 5.02 7.04 7.41
C LEU A 368 5.09 8.47 7.92
N LEU A 369 4.66 8.74 9.14
CA LEU A 369 4.57 10.12 9.64
C LEU A 369 5.94 10.78 9.85
N PRO A 370 6.92 10.15 10.52
CA PRO A 370 8.28 10.65 10.56
C PRO A 370 8.89 10.85 9.17
N GLY A 371 8.70 9.89 8.25
CA GLY A 371 9.19 9.99 6.88
C GLY A 371 8.60 11.15 6.09
N LEU A 372 7.29 11.40 6.23
CA LEU A 372 6.64 12.55 5.60
C LEU A 372 7.10 13.88 6.22
N LEU A 373 7.21 13.94 7.55
CA LEU A 373 7.66 15.17 8.22
C LEU A 373 9.12 15.51 7.84
N ALA A 374 10.00 14.51 7.80
CA ALA A 374 11.36 14.72 7.33
C ALA A 374 11.41 15.06 5.83
N GLY A 375 10.63 14.37 4.99
CA GLY A 375 10.68 14.53 3.53
C GLY A 375 10.04 15.79 2.99
N VAL A 376 8.80 16.10 3.40
CA VAL A 376 8.00 17.22 2.87
C VAL A 376 7.62 18.27 3.92
N GLY A 377 8.07 18.09 5.15
CA GLY A 377 7.83 19.02 6.24
C GLY A 377 6.37 19.15 6.68
N ALA A 378 6.12 20.05 7.60
CA ALA A 378 4.78 20.34 8.11
C ALA A 378 3.84 20.88 7.01
N ILE A 379 4.36 21.62 6.06
CA ILE A 379 3.59 22.19 4.92
C ILE A 379 3.04 21.06 4.06
N GLY A 380 3.90 20.10 3.68
CA GLY A 380 3.48 18.95 2.87
C GLY A 380 2.48 18.06 3.62
N VAL A 381 2.72 17.81 4.91
CA VAL A 381 1.81 17.02 5.76
C VAL A 381 0.46 17.73 5.92
N ALA A 382 0.42 19.04 6.13
CA ALA A 382 -0.82 19.82 6.21
C ALA A 382 -1.60 19.77 4.87
N ALA A 383 -0.92 19.87 3.75
CA ALA A 383 -1.55 19.75 2.43
C ALA A 383 -2.06 18.32 2.16
N LEU A 384 -1.36 17.26 2.61
CA LEU A 384 -1.87 15.89 2.59
C LEU A 384 -3.10 15.71 3.46
N ALA A 385 -3.12 16.29 4.66
CA ALA A 385 -4.29 16.27 5.54
C ALA A 385 -5.49 16.99 4.89
N TRP A 386 -5.26 18.13 4.24
CA TRP A 386 -6.28 18.81 3.45
C TRP A 386 -6.79 17.95 2.29
N PHE A 387 -5.90 17.28 1.58
CA PHE A 387 -6.29 16.34 0.53
C PHE A 387 -7.16 15.19 1.10
N ALA A 388 -6.75 14.56 2.19
CA ALA A 388 -7.50 13.50 2.84
C ALA A 388 -8.89 13.97 3.30
N LEU A 389 -9.00 15.18 3.83
CA LEU A 389 -10.28 15.82 4.18
C LEU A 389 -11.15 16.02 2.95
N ASN A 390 -10.62 16.55 1.85
CA ASN A 390 -11.35 16.75 0.60
C ASN A 390 -11.89 15.43 0.05
N VAL A 391 -11.06 14.38 0.01
CA VAL A 391 -11.49 13.04 -0.42
C VAL A 391 -12.60 12.52 0.50
N THR A 392 -12.45 12.64 1.81
CA THR A 392 -13.44 12.20 2.79
C THR A 392 -14.79 12.89 2.60
N LEU A 393 -14.78 14.22 2.45
CA LEU A 393 -16.00 15.00 2.22
C LEU A 393 -16.64 14.65 0.88
N HIS A 394 -15.82 14.45 -0.15
CA HIS A 394 -16.28 14.06 -1.48
C HIS A 394 -16.96 12.69 -1.46
N VAL A 395 -16.34 11.70 -0.85
CA VAL A 395 -16.85 10.33 -0.72
C VAL A 395 -18.10 10.29 0.17
N ARG A 396 -18.11 11.02 1.29
CA ARG A 396 -19.26 11.11 2.19
C ARG A 396 -20.50 11.69 1.49
N THR A 397 -20.30 12.73 0.67
CA THR A 397 -21.38 13.31 -0.13
C THR A 397 -21.89 12.30 -1.17
N ALA A 398 -20.99 11.66 -1.91
CA ALA A 398 -21.37 10.64 -2.89
C ALA A 398 -22.08 9.45 -2.27
N HIS A 399 -21.62 8.98 -1.11
CA HIS A 399 -22.25 7.87 -0.40
C HIS A 399 -23.70 8.16 -0.01
N ARG A 400 -24.02 9.41 0.35
CA ARG A 400 -25.40 9.85 0.66
C ARG A 400 -26.27 9.93 -0.60
N LEU A 401 -25.68 10.31 -1.73
CA LEU A 401 -26.38 10.44 -3.03
C LEU A 401 -26.53 9.10 -3.76
N ALA A 402 -25.70 8.10 -3.44
CA ALA A 402 -25.72 6.81 -4.12
C ALA A 402 -27.07 6.08 -3.90
N ILE A 403 -27.78 5.84 -4.98
CA ILE A 403 -29.07 5.12 -4.98
C ILE A 403 -28.83 3.60 -5.00
N SER A 404 -27.84 3.14 -5.78
CA SER A 404 -27.56 1.71 -5.95
C SER A 404 -26.42 1.22 -5.04
N ASP A 405 -26.36 -0.10 -4.81
CA ASP A 405 -25.33 -0.72 -3.99
C ASP A 405 -23.97 -0.84 -4.68
N ALA A 406 -23.93 -0.82 -6.03
CA ALA A 406 -22.69 -1.02 -6.77
C ALA A 406 -21.62 0.06 -6.47
N PRO A 407 -21.88 1.37 -6.57
CA PRO A 407 -20.89 2.38 -6.19
C PRO A 407 -20.58 2.38 -4.68
N ARG A 408 -21.54 2.07 -3.80
CA ARG A 408 -21.28 1.94 -2.36
C ARG A 408 -20.27 0.83 -2.07
N ARG A 409 -20.44 -0.33 -2.70
CA ARG A 409 -19.51 -1.46 -2.59
C ARG A 409 -18.08 -1.06 -2.98
N ILE A 410 -17.93 -0.33 -4.08
CA ILE A 410 -16.61 0.11 -4.56
C ILE A 410 -15.99 1.11 -3.57
N MET A 411 -16.75 2.12 -3.15
CA MET A 411 -16.29 3.10 -2.15
C MET A 411 -15.88 2.41 -0.84
N HIS A 412 -16.69 1.46 -0.33
CA HIS A 412 -16.34 0.70 0.87
C HIS A 412 -15.05 -0.11 0.66
N GLY A 413 -14.91 -0.83 -0.46
CA GLY A 413 -13.70 -1.60 -0.77
C GLY A 413 -12.45 -0.72 -0.81
N CYS A 414 -12.50 0.40 -1.52
CA CYS A 414 -11.37 1.33 -1.62
C CYS A 414 -11.03 1.97 -0.27
N VAL A 415 -12.02 2.43 0.50
CA VAL A 415 -11.79 3.01 1.85
C VAL A 415 -11.15 1.97 2.77
N GLY A 416 -11.66 0.74 2.79
CA GLY A 416 -11.09 -0.33 3.59
C GLY A 416 -9.64 -0.64 3.19
N ALA A 417 -9.34 -0.70 1.87
CA ALA A 417 -7.98 -0.89 1.37
C ALA A 417 -7.03 0.23 1.81
N ILE A 418 -7.41 1.48 1.61
CA ILE A 418 -6.62 2.66 1.97
C ILE A 418 -6.33 2.67 3.48
N LEU A 419 -7.35 2.46 4.31
CA LEU A 419 -7.17 2.41 5.76
C LEU A 419 -6.28 1.24 6.20
N GLY A 420 -6.42 0.07 5.57
CA GLY A 420 -5.57 -1.09 5.85
C GLY A 420 -4.11 -0.84 5.53
N THR A 421 -3.83 -0.29 4.34
CA THR A 421 -2.46 0.07 3.92
C THR A 421 -1.88 1.16 4.81
N LEU A 422 -2.64 2.23 5.10
CA LEU A 422 -2.18 3.32 5.97
C LEU A 422 -1.89 2.84 7.39
N SER A 423 -2.71 1.92 7.94
CA SER A 423 -2.45 1.34 9.28
C SER A 423 -1.11 0.60 9.33
N ALA A 424 -0.75 -0.13 8.28
CA ALA A 424 0.55 -0.79 8.20
C ALA A 424 1.69 0.20 7.96
N ALA A 425 1.49 1.21 7.10
CA ALA A 425 2.48 2.21 6.77
C ALA A 425 2.88 3.08 7.97
N THR A 426 1.96 3.33 8.91
CA THR A 426 2.31 4.02 10.17
C THR A 426 3.34 3.28 11.02
N LEU A 427 3.64 2.02 10.70
CA LEU A 427 4.55 1.15 11.46
C LEU A 427 5.82 0.77 10.70
N SER A 428 5.76 0.68 9.37
CA SER A 428 6.89 0.14 8.60
C SER A 428 6.91 0.47 7.12
N ASP A 429 6.34 1.60 6.70
CA ASP A 429 6.44 2.06 5.32
C ASP A 429 6.54 3.61 5.31
N PRO A 430 7.76 4.16 5.19
CA PRO A 430 7.98 5.61 5.27
C PRO A 430 7.43 6.38 4.06
N THR A 431 7.18 5.68 2.95
CA THR A 431 6.73 6.30 1.70
C THR A 431 5.75 5.37 0.98
N ILE A 432 4.51 5.79 0.81
CA ILE A 432 3.57 5.06 0.00
C ILE A 432 3.81 5.41 -1.46
N THR A 433 4.45 4.51 -2.21
CA THR A 433 4.74 4.71 -3.64
C THR A 433 4.15 3.60 -4.52
N SER A 434 3.43 2.65 -3.94
CA SER A 434 2.87 1.51 -4.64
C SER A 434 1.74 1.92 -5.61
N PRO A 435 1.79 1.55 -6.90
CA PRO A 435 0.79 1.96 -7.89
C PRO A 435 -0.63 1.49 -7.59
N ASP A 436 -0.82 0.36 -6.90
CA ASP A 436 -2.14 -0.15 -6.50
C ASP A 436 -2.83 0.75 -5.48
N PHE A 437 -2.10 1.29 -4.50
CA PHE A 437 -2.65 2.27 -3.55
C PHE A 437 -3.19 3.50 -4.27
N PHE A 438 -2.42 4.04 -5.19
CA PHE A 438 -2.80 5.22 -5.97
C PHE A 438 -3.93 4.94 -6.96
N LEU A 439 -4.01 3.74 -7.52
CA LEU A 439 -5.12 3.31 -8.36
C LEU A 439 -6.41 3.11 -7.54
N LEU A 440 -6.33 2.58 -6.31
CA LEU A 440 -7.47 2.50 -5.39
C LEU A 440 -7.99 3.89 -5.02
N LEU A 441 -7.10 4.83 -4.77
CA LEU A 441 -7.44 6.23 -4.49
C LEU A 441 -8.15 6.87 -5.70
N ALA A 442 -7.62 6.63 -6.91
CA ALA A 442 -8.26 7.08 -8.15
C ALA A 442 -9.65 6.45 -8.34
N LEU A 443 -9.78 5.15 -8.11
CA LEU A 443 -11.04 4.42 -8.20
C LEU A 443 -12.09 4.96 -7.20
N LEU A 444 -11.67 5.27 -5.98
CA LEU A 444 -12.51 5.87 -4.95
C LEU A 444 -13.05 7.24 -5.38
N ILE A 445 -12.15 8.13 -5.80
CA ILE A 445 -12.48 9.50 -6.21
C ILE A 445 -13.36 9.49 -7.47
N ALA A 446 -13.01 8.68 -8.47
CA ALA A 446 -13.79 8.56 -9.69
C ALA A 446 -15.20 8.00 -9.45
N THR A 447 -15.33 6.97 -8.61
CA THR A 447 -16.64 6.42 -8.24
C THR A 447 -17.51 7.47 -7.57
N ALA A 448 -16.94 8.22 -6.62
CA ALA A 448 -17.65 9.30 -5.95
C ALA A 448 -17.99 10.46 -6.91
N ALA A 449 -17.10 10.78 -7.86
CA ALA A 449 -17.34 11.81 -8.84
C ALA A 449 -18.47 11.44 -9.82
N ARG A 450 -18.54 10.16 -10.26
CA ARG A 450 -19.66 9.68 -11.11
C ARG A 450 -21.00 9.82 -10.40
N VAL A 451 -21.11 9.31 -9.17
CA VAL A 451 -22.37 9.41 -8.39
C VAL A 451 -22.81 10.86 -8.24
N ARG A 452 -21.89 11.77 -7.93
CA ARG A 452 -22.21 13.20 -7.77
C ARG A 452 -22.58 13.87 -9.09
N TYR A 453 -21.94 13.47 -10.18
CA TYR A 453 -22.27 13.98 -11.52
C TYR A 453 -23.64 13.51 -11.98
N GLU A 454 -23.93 12.20 -11.83
CA GLU A 454 -25.25 11.61 -12.19
C GLU A 454 -26.39 12.19 -11.34
N ALA A 455 -26.14 12.53 -10.07
CA ALA A 455 -27.14 13.16 -9.21
C ALA A 455 -27.38 14.65 -9.49
N ALA A 456 -26.51 15.28 -10.31
CA ALA A 456 -26.64 16.69 -10.72
C ALA A 456 -27.28 16.85 -12.10
N LEU A 457 -27.46 15.76 -12.86
CA LEU A 457 -28.22 15.70 -14.14
C LEU A 457 -29.69 15.49 -13.89
#